data_6b0d2b640de046114b345ddeaba707de
#
_entry.id   6b0d2b640de046114b345ddeaba707de
#
_cell.length_a   1.000
_cell.length_b   1.000
_cell.length_c   1.000
_cell.angle_alpha   90.00
_cell.angle_beta   90.00
_cell.angle_gamma   90.00
#
_symmetry.space_group_name_H-M   'P 1'
#
loop_
_entity.id
_entity.type
_entity.pdbx_description
1 polymer ?
#
loop_
_entity_poly.entity_id
_entity_poly.type
_entity_poly.pdbx_seq_one_letter_code
_entity_poly.pdbx_strand_id
1 'polypeptide(L)'
;CIFEHWNKENDKEIHFAKTTKRGYDKKITYNSLKVWDANKKELRASFSVKQNRISIDVNTIDAIYPITIDPLSTGTAGTPDWIGDDADQFTPSFGYSVASAGDVNGDGYSDVIVGSETYDDGASTNEGRAFVYYGSVTGLSATPNSTPDDADQASARFGHSVASAGD
;
A
#
# COMPACT_ATOMS: atom_id res chain seq x y z
N CYS A 1 7.53 -13.37 0.40
CA CYS A 1 7.26 -13.86 -0.97
C CYS A 1 8.59 -14.02 -1.69
N ILE A 2 8.91 -15.23 -2.13
CA ILE A 2 10.07 -15.46 -3.00
C ILE A 2 9.55 -15.34 -4.43
N PHE A 3 9.98 -14.31 -5.16
CA PHE A 3 9.72 -14.21 -6.59
C PHE A 3 10.73 -15.10 -7.32
N GLU A 4 10.25 -16.11 -8.05
CA GLU A 4 11.09 -17.13 -8.66
C GLU A 4 11.46 -16.81 -10.11
N HIS A 5 10.75 -15.86 -10.73
CA HIS A 5 10.99 -15.46 -12.12
C HIS A 5 10.93 -13.95 -12.30
N TRP A 6 11.88 -13.44 -13.02
CA TRP A 6 11.92 -12.04 -13.48
C TRP A 6 12.22 -12.03 -14.99
N ASN A 7 11.67 -11.06 -15.69
CA ASN A 7 11.98 -10.81 -17.09
C ASN A 7 12.28 -9.32 -17.27
N LYS A 8 13.37 -9.01 -17.95
CA LYS A 8 13.74 -7.66 -18.35
C LYS A 8 13.30 -7.48 -19.79
N GLU A 9 12.20 -6.75 -20.02
CA GLU A 9 11.73 -6.45 -21.37
C GLU A 9 12.59 -5.38 -22.04
N ASN A 10 13.07 -4.39 -21.26
CA ASN A 10 13.95 -3.32 -21.71
C ASN A 10 14.75 -2.76 -20.54
N ASP A 11 15.64 -1.78 -20.79
CA ASP A 11 16.49 -1.19 -19.75
C ASP A 11 15.76 -0.39 -18.68
N LYS A 12 14.48 -0.10 -18.88
CA LYS A 12 13.65 0.70 -17.97
C LYS A 12 12.48 -0.07 -17.37
N GLU A 13 12.39 -1.39 -17.59
CA GLU A 13 11.26 -2.20 -17.16
C GLU A 13 11.67 -3.57 -16.62
N ILE A 14 11.19 -3.92 -15.44
CA ILE A 14 11.38 -5.22 -14.80
C ILE A 14 10.03 -5.77 -14.35
N HIS A 15 9.79 -7.04 -14.66
CA HIS A 15 8.63 -7.80 -14.22
C HIS A 15 9.01 -8.86 -13.21
N PHE A 16 8.25 -8.94 -12.14
CA PHE A 16 8.33 -10.00 -11.14
C PHE A 16 7.11 -10.88 -11.27
N ALA A 17 7.34 -12.18 -11.32
CA ALA A 17 6.27 -13.16 -11.41
C ALA A 17 6.47 -14.26 -10.37
N LYS A 18 5.37 -14.79 -9.86
CA LYS A 18 5.34 -15.98 -9.02
C LYS A 18 4.94 -17.17 -9.90
N THR A 19 5.67 -18.27 -9.79
CA THR A 19 5.29 -19.53 -10.45
C THR A 19 4.03 -20.09 -9.82
N THR A 20 3.05 -20.44 -10.64
CA THR A 20 1.81 -21.09 -10.22
C THR A 20 1.62 -22.41 -10.96
N LYS A 21 0.70 -23.25 -10.53
CA LYS A 21 0.35 -24.51 -11.22
C LYS A 21 -0.16 -24.30 -12.66
N ARG A 22 -0.54 -23.06 -13.02
CA ARG A 22 -1.07 -22.67 -14.33
C ARG A 22 -0.08 -21.87 -15.19
N GLY A 23 1.17 -21.69 -14.71
CA GLY A 23 2.20 -20.87 -15.36
C GLY A 23 2.68 -19.74 -14.44
N TYR A 24 3.06 -18.60 -15.02
CA TYR A 24 3.55 -17.46 -14.28
C TYR A 24 2.42 -16.45 -14.03
N ASP A 25 2.30 -16.00 -12.80
CA ASP A 25 1.40 -14.90 -12.42
C ASP A 25 2.23 -13.64 -12.20
N LYS A 26 2.01 -12.63 -13.04
CA LYS A 26 2.73 -11.35 -12.99
C LYS A 26 2.22 -10.55 -11.79
N LYS A 27 3.04 -10.38 -10.76
CA LYS A 27 2.64 -9.70 -9.53
C LYS A 27 3.05 -8.23 -9.46
N ILE A 28 4.25 -7.88 -9.92
CA ILE A 28 4.77 -6.50 -9.83
C ILE A 28 5.52 -6.17 -11.11
N THR A 29 5.28 -4.98 -11.64
CA THR A 29 6.06 -4.39 -12.72
C THR A 29 6.65 -3.07 -12.25
N TYR A 30 7.96 -2.91 -12.39
CA TYR A 30 8.60 -1.61 -12.33
C TYR A 30 8.80 -1.14 -13.76
N ASN A 31 8.17 -0.04 -14.13
CA ASN A 31 8.28 0.55 -15.46
C ASN A 31 8.61 2.04 -15.37
N SER A 32 8.93 2.61 -16.51
CA SER A 32 9.13 4.06 -16.64
C SER A 32 10.14 4.63 -15.63
N LEU A 33 11.26 3.91 -15.37
CA LEU A 33 12.33 4.43 -14.54
C LEU A 33 12.75 5.81 -15.03
N LYS A 34 12.54 6.82 -14.20
CA LYS A 34 12.98 8.19 -14.41
C LYS A 34 13.94 8.60 -13.31
N VAL A 35 15.00 9.26 -13.71
CA VAL A 35 16.00 9.79 -12.80
C VAL A 35 16.36 11.19 -13.24
N TRP A 36 16.41 12.14 -12.31
CA TRP A 36 16.82 13.51 -12.60
C TRP A 36 17.66 14.09 -11.46
N ASP A 37 18.47 15.08 -11.82
CA ASP A 37 19.30 15.82 -10.89
C ASP A 37 18.52 16.97 -10.21
N ALA A 38 19.20 17.72 -9.32
CA ALA A 38 18.60 18.86 -8.62
C ALA A 38 18.05 19.95 -9.56
N ASN A 39 18.60 20.08 -10.78
CA ASN A 39 18.14 21.02 -11.79
C ASN A 39 17.07 20.43 -12.73
N LYS A 40 16.49 19.28 -12.40
CA LYS A 40 15.51 18.56 -13.22
C LYS A 40 16.03 18.08 -14.58
N LYS A 41 17.37 17.99 -14.75
CA LYS A 41 17.97 17.36 -15.92
C LYS A 41 17.80 15.86 -15.81
N GLU A 42 17.16 15.23 -16.81
CA GLU A 42 16.99 13.77 -16.84
C GLU A 42 18.35 13.09 -17.02
N LEU A 43 18.62 12.09 -16.18
CA LEU A 43 19.83 11.29 -16.20
C LEU A 43 19.56 9.92 -16.83
N ARG A 44 20.52 9.39 -17.54
CA ARG A 44 20.43 8.02 -18.05
C ARG A 44 20.47 7.04 -16.89
N ALA A 45 19.48 6.19 -16.82
CA ALA A 45 19.40 5.13 -15.82
C ALA A 45 18.85 3.84 -16.42
N SER A 46 19.24 2.72 -15.84
CA SER A 46 18.79 1.39 -16.26
C SER A 46 18.68 0.46 -15.07
N PHE A 47 17.80 -0.53 -15.17
CA PHE A 47 17.75 -1.65 -14.24
C PHE A 47 18.80 -2.71 -14.62
N SER A 48 19.47 -3.25 -13.63
CA SER A 48 20.25 -4.47 -13.76
C SER A 48 19.84 -5.49 -12.70
N VAL A 49 19.83 -6.75 -13.06
CA VAL A 49 19.51 -7.85 -12.14
C VAL A 49 20.62 -8.87 -12.17
N LYS A 50 21.20 -9.14 -11.02
CA LYS A 50 22.21 -10.19 -10.84
C LYS A 50 21.82 -11.06 -9.65
N GLN A 51 21.68 -12.35 -9.88
CA GLN A 51 21.20 -13.30 -8.88
C GLN A 51 19.87 -12.80 -8.27
N ASN A 52 19.78 -12.56 -6.96
CA ASN A 52 18.60 -12.05 -6.27
C ASN A 52 18.68 -10.54 -5.94
N ARG A 53 19.49 -9.79 -6.67
CA ARG A 53 19.68 -8.36 -6.42
C ARG A 53 19.25 -7.55 -7.64
N ILE A 54 18.40 -6.58 -7.42
CA ILE A 54 18.06 -5.53 -8.38
C ILE A 54 18.95 -4.34 -8.07
N SER A 55 19.53 -3.75 -9.10
CA SER A 55 20.27 -2.50 -9.01
C SER A 55 19.71 -1.51 -10.01
N ILE A 56 19.74 -0.25 -9.66
CA ILE A 56 19.49 0.87 -10.56
C ILE A 56 20.85 1.50 -10.84
N ASP A 57 21.29 1.39 -12.07
CA ASP A 57 22.55 1.97 -12.52
C ASP A 57 22.25 3.35 -13.10
N VAL A 58 22.83 4.41 -12.54
CA VAL A 58 22.62 5.80 -12.94
C VAL A 58 23.92 6.41 -13.44
N ASN A 59 23.87 7.01 -14.62
CA ASN A 59 25.01 7.80 -15.09
C ASN A 59 24.97 9.20 -14.43
N THR A 60 25.89 9.44 -13.53
CA THR A 60 25.99 10.68 -12.74
C THR A 60 27.02 11.67 -13.27
N ILE A 61 27.56 11.46 -14.49
CA ILE A 61 28.50 12.40 -15.10
C ILE A 61 27.77 13.75 -15.30
N ASP A 62 28.34 14.80 -14.73
CA ASP A 62 27.77 16.17 -14.76
C ASP A 62 26.41 16.31 -14.06
N ALA A 63 26.05 15.42 -13.15
CA ALA A 63 24.85 15.52 -12.35
C ALA A 63 25.03 16.44 -11.13
N ILE A 64 24.01 17.24 -10.86
CA ILE A 64 23.97 18.11 -9.67
C ILE A 64 23.11 17.42 -8.60
N TYR A 65 23.69 17.14 -7.42
CA TYR A 65 23.02 16.49 -6.32
C TYR A 65 22.09 17.45 -5.55
N PRO A 66 20.97 16.95 -4.98
CA PRO A 66 20.57 15.56 -4.89
C PRO A 66 19.99 15.00 -6.20
N ILE A 67 20.13 13.67 -6.37
CA ILE A 67 19.50 12.93 -7.47
C ILE A 67 18.18 12.36 -6.97
N THR A 68 17.13 12.50 -7.79
CA THR A 68 15.83 11.88 -7.54
C THR A 68 15.66 10.68 -8.46
N ILE A 69 15.29 9.54 -7.89
CA ILE A 69 14.97 8.30 -8.59
C ILE A 69 13.48 8.04 -8.40
N ASP A 70 12.73 7.94 -9.48
CA ASP A 70 11.30 7.66 -9.48
C ASP A 70 11.01 6.39 -10.31
N PRO A 71 11.05 5.21 -9.69
CA PRO A 71 10.58 4.00 -10.32
C PRO A 71 9.06 3.94 -10.18
N LEU A 72 8.32 4.17 -11.26
CA LEU A 72 6.89 3.87 -11.27
C LEU A 72 6.69 2.35 -11.13
N SER A 73 6.12 1.94 -10.01
CA SER A 73 5.60 0.59 -9.90
C SER A 73 4.15 0.59 -10.36
N THR A 74 3.85 -0.08 -11.45
CA THR A 74 2.48 -0.41 -11.80
C THR A 74 2.25 -1.87 -11.42
N GLY A 75 1.40 -2.09 -10.44
CA GLY A 75 0.72 -3.36 -10.34
C GLY A 75 -0.04 -3.63 -11.64
N THR A 76 -0.30 -4.85 -11.99
CA THR A 76 -1.30 -5.17 -13.02
C THR A 76 -2.54 -4.35 -12.68
N ALA A 77 -3.08 -3.58 -13.64
CA ALA A 77 -4.38 -2.96 -13.49
C ALA A 77 -5.42 -4.09 -13.41
N GLY A 78 -5.50 -4.71 -12.28
CA GLY A 78 -6.39 -5.76 -11.86
C GLY A 78 -7.14 -5.27 -10.64
N THR A 79 -8.08 -6.02 -10.18
CA THR A 79 -8.73 -5.80 -8.90
C THR A 79 -7.66 -5.55 -7.83
N PRO A 80 -7.81 -4.54 -6.97
CA PRO A 80 -6.93 -4.33 -5.82
C PRO A 80 -6.75 -5.66 -5.05
N ASP A 81 -5.55 -5.89 -4.52
CA ASP A 81 -5.29 -7.09 -3.71
C ASP A 81 -6.17 -7.11 -2.44
N TRP A 82 -6.62 -5.94 -2.01
CA TRP A 82 -7.55 -5.76 -0.92
C TRP A 82 -8.42 -4.51 -1.14
N ILE A 83 -9.69 -4.62 -0.81
CA ILE A 83 -10.66 -3.53 -0.78
C ILE A 83 -11.36 -3.59 0.57
N GLY A 84 -11.37 -2.47 1.29
CA GLY A 84 -12.18 -2.28 2.47
C GLY A 84 -13.21 -1.19 2.24
N ASP A 85 -14.36 -1.33 2.86
CA ASP A 85 -15.42 -0.33 2.89
C ASP A 85 -16.10 -0.30 4.29
N ASP A 86 -17.00 0.64 4.51
CA ASP A 86 -17.74 0.81 5.75
C ASP A 86 -19.17 0.20 5.67
N ALA A 87 -19.33 -0.81 4.83
CA ALA A 87 -20.58 -1.54 4.67
C ALA A 87 -21.76 -0.67 4.15
N ASP A 88 -21.51 0.05 3.05
CA ASP A 88 -22.53 0.74 2.26
C ASP A 88 -23.24 1.91 2.96
N GLN A 89 -22.52 2.68 3.76
CA GLN A 89 -23.04 3.90 4.36
C GLN A 89 -23.40 4.96 3.31
N PHE A 90 -24.46 5.75 3.56
CA PHE A 90 -24.99 6.75 2.61
C PHE A 90 -24.05 7.95 2.40
N THR A 91 -23.18 8.24 3.37
CA THR A 91 -22.16 9.30 3.30
C THR A 91 -20.83 8.78 3.80
N PRO A 92 -20.20 7.90 3.01
CA PRO A 92 -18.99 7.20 3.48
C PRO A 92 -17.85 8.18 3.64
N SER A 93 -17.25 8.20 4.81
CA SER A 93 -15.93 8.77 5.05
C SER A 93 -14.90 7.68 5.39
N PHE A 94 -15.17 6.44 5.00
CA PHE A 94 -14.21 5.34 5.15
C PHE A 94 -12.89 5.69 4.47
N GLY A 95 -11.79 5.53 5.20
CA GLY A 95 -10.50 5.96 4.70
C GLY A 95 -10.17 7.44 4.94
N TYR A 96 -10.99 8.19 5.69
CA TYR A 96 -10.69 9.56 6.08
C TYR A 96 -9.34 9.66 6.80
N SER A 97 -9.06 8.69 7.67
CA SER A 97 -7.75 8.48 8.28
C SER A 97 -7.35 7.01 8.17
N VAL A 98 -6.08 6.74 7.88
CA VAL A 98 -5.52 5.39 7.76
C VAL A 98 -4.13 5.36 8.39
N ALA A 99 -3.86 4.31 9.17
CA ALA A 99 -2.54 4.09 9.77
C ALA A 99 -2.22 2.60 9.91
N SER A 100 -0.95 2.27 10.10
CA SER A 100 -0.59 0.99 10.67
C SER A 100 -1.09 0.93 12.11
N ALA A 101 -1.67 -0.17 12.52
CA ALA A 101 -2.07 -0.40 13.92
C ALA A 101 -0.97 -1.10 14.74
N GLY A 102 0.16 -1.46 14.12
CA GLY A 102 1.14 -2.37 14.71
C GLY A 102 0.67 -3.82 14.56
N ASP A 103 1.12 -4.71 15.41
CA ASP A 103 0.68 -6.10 15.51
C ASP A 103 -0.24 -6.24 16.73
N VAL A 104 -1.52 -5.83 16.57
CA VAL A 104 -2.46 -5.74 17.71
C VAL A 104 -2.97 -7.09 18.19
N ASN A 105 -2.84 -8.13 17.36
CA ASN A 105 -3.25 -9.49 17.73
C ASN A 105 -2.07 -10.40 18.13
N GLY A 106 -0.81 -9.95 17.96
CA GLY A 106 0.39 -10.67 18.36
C GLY A 106 0.77 -11.83 17.44
N ASP A 107 0.36 -11.79 16.15
CA ASP A 107 0.61 -12.88 15.21
C ASP A 107 1.87 -12.68 14.33
N GLY A 108 2.57 -11.57 14.48
CA GLY A 108 3.81 -11.24 13.77
C GLY A 108 3.57 -10.53 12.42
N TYR A 109 2.33 -10.16 12.09
CA TYR A 109 2.00 -9.37 10.90
C TYR A 109 1.47 -8.00 11.33
N SER A 110 1.82 -6.97 10.55
CA SER A 110 1.29 -5.63 10.80
C SER A 110 -0.17 -5.53 10.40
N ASP A 111 -0.96 -4.91 11.27
CA ASP A 111 -2.39 -4.64 11.08
C ASP A 111 -2.62 -3.21 10.57
N VAL A 112 -3.82 -2.95 10.09
CA VAL A 112 -4.24 -1.65 9.57
C VAL A 112 -5.46 -1.17 10.32
N ILE A 113 -5.47 0.11 10.68
CA ILE A 113 -6.64 0.81 11.21
C ILE A 113 -7.11 1.88 10.24
N VAL A 114 -8.42 1.91 9.99
CA VAL A 114 -9.08 2.85 9.08
C VAL A 114 -10.19 3.56 9.83
N GLY A 115 -10.23 4.89 9.75
CA GLY A 115 -11.27 5.71 10.35
C GLY A 115 -12.33 6.10 9.33
N SER A 116 -13.59 6.16 9.79
CA SER A 116 -14.77 6.66 9.09
C SER A 116 -15.52 7.62 10.01
N GLU A 117 -15.20 8.91 9.95
CA GLU A 117 -15.64 9.92 10.92
C GLU A 117 -17.14 10.24 10.88
N THR A 118 -17.81 9.91 9.78
CA THR A 118 -19.24 10.15 9.61
C THR A 118 -20.04 8.85 9.57
N TYR A 119 -19.48 7.77 10.09
CA TYR A 119 -20.20 6.51 10.20
C TYR A 119 -21.43 6.65 11.10
N ASP A 120 -22.55 6.09 10.67
CA ASP A 120 -23.82 6.03 11.41
C ASP A 120 -24.20 4.56 11.62
N ASP A 121 -24.39 4.11 12.83
CA ASP A 121 -24.89 2.76 13.12
C ASP A 121 -26.41 2.67 13.19
N GLY A 122 -27.09 3.80 12.99
CA GLY A 122 -28.53 3.95 13.05
C GLY A 122 -29.07 4.40 14.41
N ALA A 123 -28.25 4.44 15.45
CA ALA A 123 -28.60 4.98 16.77
C ALA A 123 -28.27 6.47 16.87
N SER A 124 -27.14 6.88 16.31
CA SER A 124 -26.63 8.25 16.36
C SER A 124 -26.11 8.70 15.00
N THR A 125 -26.17 10.01 14.71
CA THR A 125 -25.68 10.57 13.45
C THR A 125 -24.26 11.08 13.59
N ASN A 126 -23.38 10.73 12.61
CA ASN A 126 -21.99 11.12 12.57
C ASN A 126 -21.24 10.81 13.88
N GLU A 127 -21.52 9.68 14.49
CA GLU A 127 -20.78 9.20 15.66
C GLU A 127 -19.35 8.85 15.29
N GLY A 128 -19.18 8.28 14.08
CA GLY A 128 -17.91 7.82 13.56
C GLY A 128 -17.53 6.43 14.08
N ARG A 129 -16.61 5.78 13.38
CA ARG A 129 -16.13 4.44 13.70
C ARG A 129 -14.71 4.23 13.20
N ALA A 130 -13.94 3.41 13.87
CA ALA A 130 -12.70 2.87 13.33
C ALA A 130 -12.86 1.39 12.99
N PHE A 131 -12.08 0.93 12.03
CA PHE A 131 -12.08 -0.45 11.54
C PHE A 131 -10.66 -0.98 11.60
N VAL A 132 -10.44 -2.08 12.29
CA VAL A 132 -9.13 -2.74 12.37
C VAL A 132 -9.16 -4.00 11.52
N TYR A 133 -8.19 -4.15 10.63
CA TYR A 133 -8.02 -5.29 9.74
C TYR A 133 -6.70 -5.97 10.06
N TYR A 134 -6.76 -7.24 10.44
CA TYR A 134 -5.56 -8.00 10.78
C TYR A 134 -4.80 -8.41 9.52
N GLY A 135 -3.49 -8.24 9.61
CA GLY A 135 -2.54 -8.73 8.65
C GLY A 135 -2.39 -10.25 8.71
N SER A 136 -1.87 -10.85 7.66
CA SER A 136 -1.52 -12.26 7.61
C SER A 136 -0.54 -12.56 6.47
N VAL A 137 -0.06 -13.80 6.38
CA VAL A 137 0.74 -14.27 5.25
C VAL A 137 0.05 -14.08 3.88
N THR A 138 -1.27 -13.97 3.85
CA THR A 138 -2.08 -13.80 2.62
C THR A 138 -2.53 -12.37 2.39
N GLY A 139 -2.21 -11.44 3.27
CA GLY A 139 -2.63 -10.03 3.24
C GLY A 139 -3.59 -9.68 4.37
N LEU A 140 -4.28 -8.55 4.24
CA LEU A 140 -5.28 -8.09 5.20
C LEU A 140 -6.55 -8.93 5.15
N SER A 141 -7.23 -9.05 6.28
CA SER A 141 -8.55 -9.68 6.35
C SER A 141 -9.57 -8.96 5.46
N ALA A 142 -10.48 -9.70 4.85
CA ALA A 142 -11.51 -9.15 3.96
C ALA A 142 -12.60 -8.36 4.71
N THR A 143 -12.78 -8.64 5.99
CA THR A 143 -13.73 -7.97 6.88
C THR A 143 -13.00 -7.44 8.10
N PRO A 144 -13.48 -6.35 8.72
CA PRO A 144 -12.85 -5.84 9.93
C PRO A 144 -12.90 -6.86 11.07
N ASN A 145 -11.80 -6.97 11.80
CA ASN A 145 -11.67 -7.84 12.97
C ASN A 145 -12.13 -7.16 14.26
N SER A 146 -12.10 -5.82 14.25
CA SER A 146 -12.59 -4.99 15.35
C SER A 146 -13.13 -3.68 14.80
N THR A 147 -14.20 -3.17 15.41
CA THR A 147 -14.89 -1.94 14.99
C THR A 147 -15.17 -1.04 16.19
N PRO A 148 -14.13 -0.47 16.84
CA PRO A 148 -14.34 0.43 17.96
C PRO A 148 -15.04 1.72 17.53
N ASP A 149 -15.92 2.21 18.39
CA ASP A 149 -16.64 3.47 18.29
C ASP A 149 -16.70 4.18 19.66
N ASP A 150 -17.46 5.27 19.76
CA ASP A 150 -17.58 6.10 20.96
C ASP A 150 -18.81 5.80 21.85
N ALA A 151 -19.43 4.66 21.64
CA ALA A 151 -20.63 4.25 22.38
C ALA A 151 -21.85 5.20 22.19
N ASP A 152 -22.21 5.48 20.92
CA ASP A 152 -23.45 6.13 20.49
C ASP A 152 -23.56 7.64 20.77
N GLN A 153 -22.47 8.39 20.74
CA GLN A 153 -22.50 9.83 20.88
C GLN A 153 -22.65 10.53 19.52
N ALA A 154 -23.79 11.16 19.29
CA ALA A 154 -24.04 11.93 18.07
C ALA A 154 -22.97 13.00 17.83
N SER A 155 -22.45 13.08 16.61
CA SER A 155 -21.43 14.02 16.16
C SER A 155 -20.07 13.92 16.86
N ALA A 156 -19.76 12.77 17.45
CA ALA A 156 -18.46 12.55 18.08
C ALA A 156 -17.29 12.42 17.08
N ARG A 157 -17.59 11.99 15.84
CA ARG A 157 -16.60 11.83 14.77
C ARG A 157 -15.44 10.91 15.15
N PHE A 158 -15.75 9.80 15.82
CA PHE A 158 -14.74 8.80 16.14
C PHE A 158 -14.03 8.32 14.85
N GLY A 159 -12.75 8.08 14.91
CA GLY A 159 -11.98 7.72 13.72
C GLY A 159 -11.58 8.91 12.82
N HIS A 160 -11.86 10.17 13.23
CA HIS A 160 -11.33 11.36 12.53
C HIS A 160 -9.80 11.32 12.40
N SER A 161 -9.13 10.78 13.40
CA SER A 161 -7.67 10.55 13.38
C SER A 161 -7.37 9.20 14.01
N VAL A 162 -6.56 8.39 13.34
CA VAL A 162 -6.07 7.10 13.84
C VAL A 162 -4.55 7.03 13.72
N ALA A 163 -3.92 6.35 14.66
CA ALA A 163 -2.46 6.16 14.67
C ALA A 163 -2.11 4.87 15.40
N SER A 164 -0.90 4.36 15.16
CA SER A 164 -0.32 3.28 15.96
C SER A 164 -0.05 3.78 17.38
N ALA A 165 -0.31 2.94 18.37
CA ALA A 165 0.10 3.17 19.77
C ALA A 165 1.47 2.53 20.09
N GLY A 166 2.11 1.89 19.13
CA GLY A 166 3.31 1.07 19.28
C GLY A 166 2.97 -0.41 19.43
N ASP A 167 4.01 -1.21 19.67
CA ASP A 167 3.93 -2.66 19.92
C ASP A 167 4.08 -2.93 21.41
#